data_2ca63f07c6cb5479bbf27b1adf5944aa
#
_entry.id   2ca63f07c6cb5479bbf27b1adf5944aa
#
_cell.length_a   1.000
_cell.length_b   1.000
_cell.length_c   1.000
_cell.angle_alpha   90.00
_cell.angle_beta   90.00
_cell.angle_gamma   90.00
#
_symmetry.space_group_name_H-M   'P 1'
#
loop_
_entity.id
_entity.type
_entity.pdbx_description
1 polymer ?
#
loop_
_entity_poly.entity_id
_entity_poly.type
_entity_poly.pdbx_seq_one_letter_code
_entity_poly.pdbx_strand_id
1 'polypeptide(L)' 'MVATNTGTRTVIALVENKAGVLARICGLFRRQGFNIASLAVGRSEIKGLSRMTFVVEGPEEEIGRAHV' A
#
# COMPACT_ATOMS: atom_id res chain seq x y z
N MET A 1 -2.13 6.73 -11.52
CA MET A 1 -1.53 6.61 -11.41
C MET A 1 -0.95 5.80 -11.87
N VAL A 2 -0.50 5.63 -12.21
CA VAL A 2 -0.09 5.04 -12.66
C VAL A 2 0.83 4.36 -12.90
N ALA A 3 1.10 3.82 -12.83
CA ALA A 3 1.93 3.06 -12.79
C ALA A 3 2.44 2.64 -13.82
N THR A 4 3.02 3.13 -14.25
CA THR A 4 3.45 2.79 -15.25
C THR A 4 4.33 1.84 -15.22
N ASN A 5 4.80 1.57 -14.44
CA ASN A 5 5.81 0.86 -14.49
C ASN A 5 5.75 -0.36 -14.02
N THR A 6 6.37 -0.99 -13.92
CA THR A 6 6.52 -2.20 -13.52
C THR A 6 5.67 -2.64 -12.58
N GLY A 7 4.88 -2.03 -12.19
CA GLY A 7 4.02 -2.45 -11.23
C GLY A 7 4.46 -2.36 -9.81
N THR A 8 5.60 -1.89 -9.55
CA THR A 8 6.08 -1.73 -8.19
C THR A 8 5.94 -0.28 -7.79
N ARG A 9 5.42 -0.04 -6.60
CA ARG A 9 5.19 1.30 -6.18
C ARG A 9 5.36 1.43 -4.68
N THR A 10 5.86 2.53 -4.23
CA THR A 10 5.99 2.81 -2.80
C THR A 10 4.89 3.75 -2.38
N VAL A 11 4.17 3.37 -1.36
CA VAL A 11 3.07 4.17 -0.84
C VAL A 11 3.35 4.47 0.62
N ILE A 12 3.21 5.72 1.01
CA ILE A 12 3.41 6.12 2.39
C ILE A 12 2.10 6.66 2.91
N ALA A 13 1.69 6.18 4.05
CA ALA A 13 0.45 6.61 4.66
C ALA A 13 0.66 6.96 6.12
N LEU A 14 0.02 8.01 6.58
CA LEU A 14 0.03 8.35 7.99
C LEU A 14 -1.32 7.91 8.54
N VAL A 15 -1.30 7.05 9.52
CA VAL A 15 -2.52 6.48 10.05
C VAL A 15 -2.49 6.43 11.55
N GLU A 16 -3.63 6.30 12.15
CA GLU A 16 -3.69 6.16 13.58
C GLU A 16 -2.97 4.91 14.00
N ASN A 17 -2.24 5.01 15.09
CA ASN A 17 -1.45 3.88 15.55
C ASN A 17 -2.32 2.91 16.31
N LYS A 18 -3.15 2.19 15.60
CA LYS A 18 -4.02 1.20 16.19
C LYS A 18 -3.99 -0.03 15.31
N ALA A 19 -3.93 -1.17 15.95
CA ALA A 19 -3.77 -2.41 15.22
C ALA A 19 -4.89 -2.64 14.22
N GLY A 20 -6.10 -2.30 14.59
CA GLY A 20 -7.21 -2.50 13.69
C GLY A 20 -7.11 -1.66 12.43
N VAL A 21 -6.59 -0.44 12.57
CA VAL A 21 -6.45 0.44 11.43
C VAL A 21 -5.39 -0.09 10.49
N LEU A 22 -4.28 -0.55 11.05
CA LEU A 22 -3.19 -1.06 10.24
C LEU A 22 -3.65 -2.29 9.46
N ALA A 23 -4.36 -3.16 10.11
CA ALA A 23 -4.83 -4.36 9.47
C ALA A 23 -5.82 -4.05 8.36
N ARG A 24 -6.65 -3.03 8.57
CA ARG A 24 -7.63 -2.66 7.61
C ARG A 24 -6.98 -2.13 6.34
N ILE A 25 -5.93 -1.34 6.49
CA ILE A 25 -5.25 -0.79 5.35
C ILE A 25 -4.59 -1.88 4.53
N CYS A 26 -3.97 -2.84 5.19
CA CYS A 26 -3.37 -3.95 4.48
C CYS A 26 -4.45 -4.73 3.73
N GLY A 27 -5.59 -4.89 4.34
CA GLY A 27 -6.68 -5.59 3.70
C GLY A 27 -7.19 -4.88 2.47
N LEU A 28 -7.17 -3.55 2.51
CA LEU A 28 -7.61 -2.80 1.37
C LEU A 28 -6.71 -3.03 0.17
N PHE A 29 -5.41 -3.03 0.39
CA PHE A 29 -4.50 -3.29 -0.71
C PHE A 29 -4.74 -4.67 -1.30
N ARG A 30 -4.92 -5.65 -0.45
CA ARG A 30 -5.14 -6.98 -0.93
C ARG A 30 -6.41 -7.09 -1.70
N ARG A 31 -7.43 -6.43 -1.24
CA ARG A 31 -8.71 -6.48 -1.87
C ARG A 31 -8.67 -5.86 -3.25
N GLN A 32 -7.81 -4.86 -3.43
CA GLN A 32 -7.68 -4.23 -4.70
C GLN A 32 -6.75 -5.01 -5.63
N GLY A 33 -6.24 -6.14 -5.19
CA GLY A 33 -5.39 -6.93 -6.03
C GLY A 33 -3.91 -6.61 -5.97
N PHE A 34 -3.53 -5.74 -5.03
CA PHE A 34 -2.12 -5.43 -4.89
C PHE A 34 -1.45 -6.45 -4.02
N ASN A 35 -0.23 -6.76 -4.37
CA ASN A 35 0.56 -7.65 -3.57
C ASN A 35 1.54 -6.82 -2.77
N ILE A 36 1.55 -6.96 -1.48
CA ILE A 36 2.42 -6.17 -0.63
C ILE A 36 3.77 -6.87 -0.55
N ALA A 37 4.77 -6.29 -1.20
CA ALA A 37 6.09 -6.87 -1.20
C ALA A 37 6.84 -6.53 0.07
N SER A 38 6.56 -5.41 0.67
CA SER A 38 7.23 -5.06 1.91
C SER A 38 6.38 -4.06 2.65
N LEU A 39 6.52 -4.06 3.95
CA LEU A 39 5.74 -3.18 4.79
C LEU A 39 6.61 -2.77 5.96
N ALA A 40 6.69 -1.50 6.21
CA ALA A 40 7.39 -1.00 7.39
C ALA A 40 6.47 -0.03 8.11
N VAL A 41 6.48 -0.09 9.42
CA VAL A 41 5.67 0.78 10.24
C VAL A 41 6.58 1.47 11.21
N GLY A 42 6.48 2.77 11.32
CA GLY A 42 7.31 3.51 12.24
C GLY A 42 6.56 4.68 12.81
N ARG A 43 7.18 5.38 13.73
CA ARG A 43 6.58 6.53 14.32
C ARG A 43 6.63 7.66 13.36
N SER A 44 5.60 8.49 13.36
CA SER A 44 5.64 9.70 12.59
C SER A 44 6.00 10.82 13.53
N GLU A 45 6.22 12.01 13.02
CA GLU A 45 6.49 13.13 13.85
C GLU A 45 5.25 13.60 14.51
N ILE A 46 4.09 13.19 14.03
CA ILE A 46 2.83 13.60 14.61
C ILE A 46 2.44 12.58 15.65
N LYS A 47 2.26 13.05 16.89
CA LYS A 47 1.93 12.17 17.96
C LYS A 47 0.65 11.42 17.68
N GLY A 48 0.63 10.16 17.95
CA GLY A 48 -0.56 9.36 17.77
C GLY A 48 -0.70 8.77 16.38
N LEU A 49 0.16 9.15 15.45
CA LEU A 49 0.12 8.60 14.11
C LEU A 49 1.35 7.79 13.81
N SER A 50 1.19 6.81 12.98
CA SER A 50 2.29 5.99 12.53
C SER A 50 2.45 6.19 11.06
N ARG A 51 3.66 6.04 10.58
CA ARG A 51 3.94 6.11 9.17
C ARG A 51 4.06 4.69 8.66
N MET A 52 3.23 4.32 7.70
CA MET A 52 3.31 3.04 7.08
C MET A 52 3.89 3.21 5.70
N THR A 53 4.91 2.44 5.38
CA THR A 53 5.51 2.48 4.07
C THR A 53 5.29 1.12 3.43
N PHE A 54 4.60 1.10 2.32
CA PHE A 54 4.33 -0.12 1.62
C PHE A 54 5.06 -0.13 0.31
N VAL A 55 5.63 -1.25 -0.05
CA VAL A 55 6.10 -1.45 -1.39
C VAL A 55 5.13 -2.46 -1.97
N VAL A 56 4.35 -2.07 -2.94
CA VAL A 56 3.32 -2.92 -3.48
C VAL A 56 3.56 -3.18 -4.94
N GLU A 57 3.09 -4.33 -5.40
CA GLU A 57 3.16 -4.68 -6.79
C GLU A 57 1.75 -4.65 -7.29
N GLY A 58 1.52 -3.89 -8.31
CA GLY A 58 0.19 -3.73 -8.81
C GLY A 58 -0.31 -4.93 -9.50
N PRO A 59 -1.58 -4.96 -9.75
CA PRO A 59 -2.14 -6.09 -10.40
C PRO A 59 -1.77 -6.06 -11.84
N GLU A 60 -0.90 -6.94 -12.24
CA GLU A 60 -0.47 -7.01 -13.55
C GLU A 60 -1.55 -7.28 -14.46
N GLU A 61 -2.53 -8.04 -14.07
CA GLU A 61 -3.56 -8.27 -14.90
C GLU A 61 -4.37 -7.09 -15.14
N GLU A 62 -4.40 -6.18 -14.25
CA GLU A 62 -5.09 -4.98 -14.47
C GLU A 62 -4.43 -4.22 -15.58
N ILE A 63 -3.13 -4.22 -15.59
CA ILE A 63 -2.41 -3.58 -16.63
C ILE A 63 -2.68 -4.28 -17.92
N GLY A 64 -2.71 -5.58 -17.90
CA GLY A 64 -3.00 -6.31 -19.08
C GLY A 64 -4.36 -6.03 -19.60
N ARG A 65 -5.30 -5.86 -18.71
CA ARG A 65 -6.60 -5.58 -19.12
C ARG A 65 -6.70 -4.27 -19.73
N ALA A 66 -5.94 -3.36 -19.26
CA ALA A 66 -5.96 -2.06 -19.83
C ALA A 66 -5.53 -2.10 -21.24
N HIS A 67 -4.78 -3.06 -21.62
CA HIS A 67 -4.38 -3.12 -22.91
C HIS A 67 -5.35 -3.79 -23.74
N VAL A 68 -6.19 -4.50 -23.19
CA VAL A 68 -7.10 -5.21 -23.97
C VAL A 68 -8.26 -4.42 -24.32
#